data_79449b96a97bc963e4e9e824d049b196
#
_entry.id   79449b96a97bc963e4e9e824d049b196
#
_cell.length_a   1.000
_cell.length_b   1.000
_cell.length_c   1.000
_cell.angle_alpha   90.00
_cell.angle_beta   90.00
_cell.angle_gamma   90.00
#
_symmetry.space_group_name_H-M   'P 1'
#
loop_
_entity.id
_entity.type
_entity.pdbx_description
1 polymer ?
#
loop_
_entity_poly.entity_id
_entity_poly.type
_entity_poly.pdbx_seq_one_letter_code
_entity_poly.pdbx_strand_id
1 'polypeptide(L)'
;MMTASKRILAAMSAIGMAATLASCQLPGGSGAKGERASTSASASKSAQAGGSGQGTSIESHPTTIDSKPGTVSLNSVSGAGTTVTVMFSVTNNDKSNDMWISDSFSDGDDSVPQPSGKASPGGSTNNADGLTLIEPSSSSIYRVSYDSQGGCLCSSNLTEFVQPGQTIALQATFTGVPADTKTVSVTIPNGGTFSNVEVSR
;
A
#
# COMPACT_ATOMS: atom_id res chain seq x y z
N MET A 1 48.77 7.00 27.72
CA MET A 1 47.95 6.63 28.88
C MET A 1 46.92 5.61 28.41
N MET A 2 47.10 4.37 28.82
CA MET A 2 46.23 3.21 28.53
C MET A 2 45.09 3.17 29.50
N THR A 3 43.84 2.93 29.04
CA THR A 3 42.74 2.49 29.86
C THR A 3 41.86 1.52 29.08
N ALA A 4 41.91 0.45 29.43
CA ALA A 4 41.42 -0.88 29.72
C ALA A 4 39.94 -1.12 29.30
N SER A 5 39.85 -2.19 28.48
CA SER A 5 38.62 -2.97 28.17
C SER A 5 37.86 -3.43 29.41
N LYS A 6 36.52 -3.37 29.35
CA LYS A 6 35.65 -4.24 30.11
C LYS A 6 34.73 -5.02 29.15
N ARG A 7 35.04 -6.30 29.01
CA ARG A 7 34.17 -7.31 28.41
C ARG A 7 33.15 -7.73 29.49
N ILE A 8 31.86 -7.65 29.12
CA ILE A 8 30.80 -8.28 29.93
C ILE A 8 30.19 -9.39 29.03
N LEU A 9 30.46 -10.62 29.50
CA LEU A 9 29.70 -11.80 29.07
C LEU A 9 28.38 -11.81 29.82
N ALA A 10 27.28 -12.04 29.14
CA ALA A 10 26.04 -12.44 29.77
C ALA A 10 25.34 -13.51 28.94
N ALA A 11 25.05 -14.53 29.59
CA ALA A 11 24.56 -15.86 29.40
C ALA A 11 23.31 -16.04 28.52
N MET A 12 23.31 -17.18 27.86
CA MET A 12 22.18 -17.84 27.18
C MET A 12 21.10 -18.27 28.21
N SER A 13 19.84 -18.06 27.84
CA SER A 13 18.71 -18.82 28.39
C SER A 13 17.80 -19.26 27.25
N ALA A 14 17.89 -20.55 26.96
CA ALA A 14 16.96 -21.23 26.06
C ALA A 14 15.71 -21.61 26.88
N ILE A 15 14.54 -21.15 26.44
CA ILE A 15 13.25 -21.64 26.95
C ILE A 15 12.53 -22.29 25.76
N GLY A 16 12.47 -23.61 25.79
CA GLY A 16 11.66 -24.40 24.87
C GLY A 16 10.19 -24.36 25.30
N MET A 17 9.28 -24.07 24.35
CA MET A 17 7.85 -24.31 24.50
C MET A 17 7.42 -25.40 23.51
N ALA A 18 7.04 -26.55 24.06
CA ALA A 18 6.38 -27.63 23.35
C ALA A 18 4.92 -27.27 23.12
N ALA A 19 4.50 -27.24 21.84
CA ALA A 19 3.12 -27.11 21.44
C ALA A 19 2.47 -28.51 21.32
N THR A 20 1.52 -28.82 22.18
CA THR A 20 0.68 -30.02 22.13
C THR A 20 -0.44 -29.83 21.12
N LEU A 21 -0.46 -30.66 20.09
CA LEU A 21 -1.56 -30.80 19.14
C LEU A 21 -2.66 -31.65 19.79
N ALA A 22 -3.80 -31.07 20.11
CA ALA A 22 -4.99 -31.78 20.51
C ALA A 22 -5.82 -32.16 19.26
N SER A 23 -5.80 -33.42 18.88
CA SER A 23 -6.68 -34.00 17.87
C SER A 23 -8.01 -34.37 18.51
N CYS A 24 -9.11 -33.74 18.09
CA CYS A 24 -10.46 -34.18 18.44
C CYS A 24 -10.90 -35.30 17.50
N GLN A 25 -10.92 -36.55 17.98
CA GLN A 25 -11.62 -37.66 17.37
C GLN A 25 -13.06 -37.69 17.87
N LEU A 26 -14.03 -37.68 16.95
CA LEU A 26 -15.44 -37.99 17.24
C LEU A 26 -15.67 -39.50 17.03
N PRO A 27 -16.41 -40.17 17.94
CA PRO A 27 -16.78 -41.58 17.77
C PRO A 27 -17.98 -41.71 16.84
N GLY A 28 -17.97 -42.79 16.07
CA GLY A 28 -18.95 -43.13 15.07
C GLY A 28 -20.36 -43.49 15.63
N GLY A 29 -21.37 -43.29 14.80
CA GLY A 29 -22.71 -43.78 14.95
C GLY A 29 -23.31 -44.08 13.57
N SER A 30 -23.67 -45.34 13.39
CA SER A 30 -24.26 -45.93 12.18
C SER A 30 -25.69 -45.46 11.91
N GLY A 31 -26.04 -45.29 10.64
CA GLY A 31 -27.36 -45.63 10.09
C GLY A 31 -28.25 -44.48 9.63
N ALA A 32 -28.45 -44.34 8.37
CA ALA A 32 -29.68 -44.35 7.61
C ALA A 32 -29.58 -43.51 6.32
N LYS A 33 -30.08 -44.06 5.24
CA LYS A 33 -30.20 -43.48 3.89
C LYS A 33 -31.02 -42.18 3.91
N GLY A 34 -30.59 -41.20 3.14
CA GLY A 34 -31.36 -40.00 2.82
C GLY A 34 -30.58 -39.10 1.88
N GLU A 35 -31.19 -38.80 0.78
CA GLU A 35 -30.83 -38.05 -0.41
C GLU A 35 -29.94 -36.77 -0.26
N ARG A 36 -29.10 -36.62 -1.28
CA ARG A 36 -28.49 -35.44 -1.88
C ARG A 36 -28.89 -34.06 -1.36
N ALA A 37 -27.91 -33.38 -0.84
CA ALA A 37 -27.71 -31.96 -1.09
C ALA A 37 -26.22 -31.67 -1.09
N SER A 38 -25.66 -31.38 -2.28
CA SER A 38 -24.29 -30.93 -2.46
C SER A 38 -24.18 -29.51 -1.93
N THR A 39 -23.66 -29.35 -0.73
CA THR A 39 -23.14 -28.08 -0.25
C THR A 39 -21.62 -28.08 -0.42
N SER A 40 -21.18 -27.42 -1.47
CA SER A 40 -19.77 -27.10 -1.70
C SER A 40 -19.26 -26.24 -0.56
N ALA A 41 -18.50 -26.83 0.33
CA ALA A 41 -17.67 -26.08 1.27
C ALA A 41 -16.57 -25.37 0.47
N SER A 42 -16.74 -24.08 0.24
CA SER A 42 -15.70 -23.20 -0.26
C SER A 42 -14.57 -23.13 0.77
N ALA A 43 -13.51 -23.85 0.51
CA ALA A 43 -12.25 -23.64 1.18
C ALA A 43 -11.75 -22.23 0.84
N SER A 44 -11.74 -21.35 1.82
CA SER A 44 -11.08 -20.05 1.73
C SER A 44 -9.59 -20.27 1.49
N LYS A 45 -9.20 -20.22 0.23
CA LYS A 45 -7.82 -20.15 -0.20
C LYS A 45 -7.33 -18.76 0.16
N SER A 46 -6.41 -18.65 1.12
CA SER A 46 -5.64 -17.43 1.36
C SER A 46 -5.08 -16.96 0.03
N ALA A 47 -5.57 -15.83 -0.46
CA ALA A 47 -5.07 -15.20 -1.66
C ALA A 47 -3.66 -14.68 -1.36
N GLN A 48 -2.69 -15.36 -1.92
CA GLN A 48 -1.33 -14.89 -2.10
C GLN A 48 -1.42 -13.68 -3.05
N ALA A 49 -0.90 -12.54 -2.61
CA ALA A 49 -0.86 -11.31 -3.39
C ALA A 49 0.07 -11.52 -4.60
N GLY A 50 -0.52 -11.83 -5.72
CA GLY A 50 0.11 -12.08 -7.01
C GLY A 50 -0.98 -12.20 -8.06
N GLY A 51 -1.91 -11.25 -8.09
CA GLY A 51 -3.00 -11.18 -9.03
C GLY A 51 -3.00 -9.82 -9.71
N SER A 52 -2.79 -9.81 -11.00
CA SER A 52 -3.12 -8.73 -11.92
C SER A 52 -4.60 -8.33 -11.76
N GLY A 53 -4.86 -7.56 -10.71
CA GLY A 53 -6.14 -6.89 -10.52
C GLY A 53 -6.24 -5.72 -11.48
N GLN A 54 -6.57 -5.97 -12.73
CA GLN A 54 -7.09 -4.95 -13.63
C GLN A 54 -8.49 -4.57 -13.14
N GLY A 55 -8.55 -3.80 -12.05
CA GLY A 55 -9.74 -3.02 -11.71
C GLY A 55 -9.96 -2.02 -12.83
N THR A 56 -11.21 -1.75 -13.16
CA THR A 56 -11.57 -0.70 -14.13
C THR A 56 -10.96 0.62 -13.65
N SER A 57 -10.03 1.20 -14.41
CA SER A 57 -9.46 2.51 -14.09
C SER A 57 -10.47 3.61 -14.35
N ILE A 58 -10.45 4.64 -13.50
CA ILE A 58 -11.25 5.87 -13.70
C ILE A 58 -10.68 6.63 -14.91
N GLU A 59 -9.36 6.81 -14.92
CA GLU A 59 -8.63 7.54 -15.95
C GLU A 59 -7.17 7.04 -16.01
N SER A 60 -6.50 7.21 -17.14
CA SER A 60 -5.13 6.75 -17.34
C SER A 60 -4.33 7.76 -18.18
N HIS A 61 -3.10 8.01 -17.76
CA HIS A 61 -2.18 8.91 -18.45
C HIS A 61 -0.91 8.17 -18.86
N PRO A 62 -0.41 8.40 -20.08
CA PRO A 62 0.91 7.89 -20.48
C PRO A 62 1.99 8.63 -19.70
N THR A 63 3.07 7.92 -19.40
CA THR A 63 4.21 8.45 -18.67
C THR A 63 5.52 7.88 -19.18
N THR A 64 6.62 8.46 -18.68
CA THR A 64 7.97 7.90 -18.85
C THR A 64 8.62 7.87 -17.48
N ILE A 65 8.95 6.67 -17.00
CA ILE A 65 9.63 6.42 -15.74
C ILE A 65 10.90 5.62 -16.03
N ASP A 66 12.01 6.01 -15.43
CA ASP A 66 13.31 5.35 -15.67
C ASP A 66 13.62 5.22 -17.18
N SER A 67 13.27 6.25 -17.96
CA SER A 67 13.43 6.28 -19.42
C SER A 67 12.63 5.20 -20.17
N LYS A 68 11.66 4.54 -19.53
CA LYS A 68 10.78 3.54 -20.13
C LYS A 68 9.36 4.08 -20.28
N PRO A 69 8.67 3.74 -21.38
CA PRO A 69 7.26 4.10 -21.53
C PRO A 69 6.41 3.35 -20.50
N GLY A 70 5.48 4.07 -19.90
CA GLY A 70 4.55 3.51 -18.92
C GLY A 70 3.17 4.12 -19.00
N THR A 71 2.28 3.64 -18.14
CA THR A 71 0.96 4.22 -17.91
C THR A 71 0.71 4.30 -16.43
N VAL A 72 0.29 5.47 -15.95
CA VAL A 72 -0.27 5.65 -14.60
C VAL A 72 -1.78 5.71 -14.72
N SER A 73 -2.47 4.87 -13.98
CA SER A 73 -3.93 4.77 -13.99
C SER A 73 -4.49 5.04 -12.60
N LEU A 74 -5.44 5.96 -12.48
CA LEU A 74 -6.21 6.15 -11.25
C LEU A 74 -7.32 5.08 -11.21
N ASN A 75 -7.33 4.26 -10.16
CA ASN A 75 -8.25 3.14 -10.05
C ASN A 75 -9.45 3.46 -9.17
N SER A 76 -9.24 4.07 -8.01
CA SER A 76 -10.34 4.49 -7.13
C SER A 76 -9.93 5.61 -6.20
N VAL A 77 -10.93 6.39 -5.78
CA VAL A 77 -10.86 7.33 -4.67
C VAL A 77 -12.00 7.01 -3.73
N SER A 78 -11.68 6.52 -2.54
CA SER A 78 -12.68 6.09 -1.56
C SER A 78 -12.54 6.85 -0.26
N GLY A 79 -13.67 7.22 0.35
CA GLY A 79 -13.74 8.00 1.57
C GLY A 79 -14.43 7.26 2.72
N ALA A 80 -13.89 7.37 3.92
CA ALA A 80 -14.50 6.90 5.16
C ALA A 80 -14.32 7.97 6.25
N GLY A 81 -15.41 8.62 6.66
CA GLY A 81 -15.32 9.78 7.55
C GLY A 81 -14.45 10.88 6.94
N THR A 82 -13.42 11.30 7.64
CA THR A 82 -12.46 12.32 7.18
C THR A 82 -11.20 11.73 6.51
N THR A 83 -11.20 10.44 6.23
CA THR A 83 -10.09 9.76 5.57
C THR A 83 -10.46 9.47 4.12
N VAL A 84 -9.54 9.74 3.20
CA VAL A 84 -9.66 9.40 1.78
C VAL A 84 -8.48 8.54 1.38
N THR A 85 -8.74 7.43 0.70
CA THR A 85 -7.71 6.55 0.14
C THR A 85 -7.79 6.59 -1.38
N VAL A 86 -6.64 6.82 -1.99
CA VAL A 86 -6.44 6.80 -3.44
C VAL A 86 -5.72 5.52 -3.80
N MET A 87 -6.29 4.77 -4.75
CA MET A 87 -5.65 3.62 -5.37
C MET A 87 -5.28 3.97 -6.80
N PHE A 88 -4.06 3.69 -7.18
CA PHE A 88 -3.58 3.87 -8.54
C PHE A 88 -2.70 2.70 -8.97
N SER A 89 -2.40 2.61 -10.24
CA SER A 89 -1.52 1.56 -10.76
C SER A 89 -0.54 2.11 -11.77
N VAL A 90 0.57 1.42 -11.90
CA VAL A 90 1.65 1.71 -12.85
C VAL A 90 1.87 0.50 -13.71
N THR A 91 1.81 0.69 -15.02
CA THR A 91 2.10 -0.34 -16.03
C THR A 91 3.39 -0.01 -16.75
N ASN A 92 4.29 -0.97 -16.84
CA ASN A 92 5.45 -0.88 -17.71
C ASN A 92 5.06 -1.27 -19.13
N ASN A 93 5.06 -0.32 -20.05
CA ASN A 93 4.73 -0.55 -21.45
C ASN A 93 5.95 -0.89 -22.33
N ASP A 94 7.15 -0.90 -21.75
CA ASP A 94 8.33 -1.40 -22.45
C ASP A 94 8.17 -2.88 -22.77
N LYS A 95 8.75 -3.34 -23.86
CA LYS A 95 8.58 -4.73 -24.32
C LYS A 95 9.69 -5.68 -23.84
N SER A 96 10.79 -5.13 -23.34
CA SER A 96 12.00 -5.89 -23.08
C SER A 96 12.79 -5.43 -21.86
N ASN A 97 12.50 -4.26 -21.30
CA ASN A 97 13.27 -3.70 -20.19
C ASN A 97 12.40 -3.52 -18.95
N ASP A 98 12.93 -3.90 -17.82
CA ASP A 98 12.35 -3.63 -16.52
C ASP A 98 12.35 -2.11 -16.24
N MET A 99 11.34 -1.63 -15.53
CA MET A 99 11.17 -0.23 -15.14
C MET A 99 11.44 -0.09 -13.64
N TRP A 100 12.36 0.78 -13.27
CA TRP A 100 12.65 1.10 -11.88
C TRP A 100 11.76 2.25 -11.40
N ILE A 101 11.02 2.06 -10.29
CA ILE A 101 10.03 3.04 -9.84
C ILE A 101 10.32 3.64 -8.47
N SER A 102 11.42 3.29 -7.84
CA SER A 102 11.78 3.52 -6.43
C SER A 102 11.35 4.90 -5.90
N ASP A 103 11.84 5.97 -6.53
CA ASP A 103 11.63 7.37 -6.12
C ASP A 103 10.58 8.11 -6.98
N SER A 104 9.92 7.38 -7.88
CA SER A 104 9.07 8.01 -8.91
C SER A 104 7.80 8.62 -8.36
N PHE A 105 7.36 8.23 -7.17
CA PHE A 105 6.09 8.68 -6.56
C PHE A 105 6.27 9.38 -5.22
N SER A 106 7.52 9.59 -4.79
CA SER A 106 7.85 10.34 -3.58
C SER A 106 7.81 11.85 -3.82
N ASP A 107 7.63 12.63 -2.77
CA ASP A 107 7.79 14.08 -2.79
C ASP A 107 9.27 14.52 -2.81
N GLY A 108 10.20 13.58 -2.65
CA GLY A 108 11.63 13.81 -2.63
C GLY A 108 12.15 14.38 -1.30
N ASP A 109 11.29 14.46 -0.27
CA ASP A 109 11.68 14.91 1.04
C ASP A 109 11.96 13.71 1.96
N ASP A 110 13.18 13.62 2.47
CA ASP A 110 13.58 12.59 3.44
C ASP A 110 13.06 12.88 4.86
N SER A 111 12.49 14.05 5.09
CA SER A 111 11.98 14.44 6.40
C SER A 111 10.53 14.02 6.58
N VAL A 112 10.27 13.27 7.64
CA VAL A 112 8.91 12.88 8.02
C VAL A 112 8.34 13.94 8.95
N PRO A 113 7.15 14.52 8.66
CA PRO A 113 6.47 15.40 9.58
C PRO A 113 6.20 14.71 10.91
N GLN A 114 6.69 15.25 12.01
CA GLN A 114 6.41 14.75 13.34
C GLN A 114 5.32 15.58 14.01
N PRO A 115 4.45 14.96 14.84
CA PRO A 115 3.43 15.69 15.61
C PRO A 115 3.99 16.81 16.50
N SER A 116 5.25 16.71 16.87
CA SER A 116 5.99 17.73 17.64
C SER A 116 6.55 18.88 16.80
N GLY A 117 6.31 18.90 15.50
CA GLY A 117 6.89 19.88 14.57
C GLY A 117 8.39 19.70 14.33
N LYS A 118 8.97 18.61 14.78
CA LYS A 118 10.34 18.22 14.45
C LYS A 118 10.33 17.23 13.30
N ALA A 119 11.00 17.57 12.20
CA ALA A 119 11.26 16.61 11.14
C ALA A 119 12.14 15.47 11.69
N SER A 120 11.79 14.23 11.41
CA SER A 120 12.64 13.07 11.70
C SER A 120 13.53 12.84 10.49
N PRO A 121 14.86 12.77 10.66
CA PRO A 121 15.69 12.27 9.59
C PRO A 121 15.39 10.79 9.36
N GLY A 122 15.03 10.40 8.17
CA GLY A 122 14.80 9.00 7.81
C GLY A 122 13.47 8.71 7.12
N GLY A 123 12.84 9.70 6.51
CA GLY A 123 11.85 9.47 5.47
C GLY A 123 12.47 8.63 4.36
N SER A 124 11.67 7.81 3.70
CA SER A 124 12.12 7.00 2.58
C SER A 124 11.62 7.62 1.29
N THR A 125 12.53 7.94 0.37
CA THR A 125 12.16 8.33 -0.99
C THR A 125 11.55 7.17 -1.80
N ASN A 126 11.59 5.95 -1.25
CA ASN A 126 11.07 4.74 -1.88
C ASN A 126 9.61 4.48 -1.49
N ASN A 127 8.77 5.48 -1.57
CA ASN A 127 7.37 5.42 -1.19
C ASN A 127 6.47 6.25 -2.12
N ALA A 128 5.17 6.23 -1.89
CA ALA A 128 4.19 6.96 -2.68
C ALA A 128 3.61 8.16 -1.89
N ASP A 129 4.44 8.94 -1.20
CA ASP A 129 4.02 10.08 -0.39
C ASP A 129 3.93 11.40 -1.17
N GLY A 130 4.41 11.44 -2.40
CA GLY A 130 4.37 12.62 -3.25
C GLY A 130 2.99 12.95 -3.83
N LEU A 131 1.97 12.11 -3.59
CA LEU A 131 0.63 12.38 -4.06
C LEU A 131 0.03 13.59 -3.32
N THR A 132 -0.76 14.38 -4.05
CA THR A 132 -1.56 15.45 -3.45
C THR A 132 -3.02 15.30 -3.85
N LEU A 133 -3.90 15.63 -2.90
CA LEU A 133 -5.34 15.68 -3.12
C LEU A 133 -5.81 17.11 -2.92
N ILE A 134 -6.54 17.65 -3.89
CA ILE A 134 -7.06 18.99 -3.89
C ILE A 134 -8.58 18.91 -3.79
N GLU A 135 -9.14 19.56 -2.79
CA GLU A 135 -10.58 19.73 -2.65
C GLU A 135 -10.98 21.07 -3.31
N PRO A 136 -11.73 21.05 -4.43
CA PRO A 136 -11.94 22.24 -5.26
C PRO A 136 -12.76 23.33 -4.59
N SER A 137 -13.71 22.98 -3.71
CA SER A 137 -14.64 23.95 -3.13
C SER A 137 -13.97 24.87 -2.11
N SER A 138 -12.98 24.36 -1.37
CA SER A 138 -12.21 25.11 -0.39
C SER A 138 -10.81 25.49 -0.88
N SER A 139 -10.40 24.98 -2.04
CA SER A 139 -9.02 25.07 -2.53
C SER A 139 -7.99 24.50 -1.56
N SER A 140 -8.41 23.59 -0.68
CA SER A 140 -7.53 22.93 0.27
C SER A 140 -6.71 21.86 -0.42
N ILE A 141 -5.43 21.81 -0.06
CA ILE A 141 -4.49 20.79 -0.54
C ILE A 141 -4.15 19.87 0.64
N TYR A 142 -4.35 18.59 0.43
CA TYR A 142 -4.01 17.55 1.39
C TYR A 142 -2.78 16.78 0.87
N ARG A 143 -1.85 16.53 1.76
CA ARG A 143 -0.71 15.65 1.51
C ARG A 143 -0.96 14.29 2.11
N VAL A 144 -0.23 13.30 1.65
CA VAL A 144 -0.27 11.95 2.19
C VAL A 144 -0.01 11.99 3.70
N SER A 145 -0.78 11.22 4.44
CA SER A 145 -0.72 11.19 5.89
C SER A 145 0.32 10.22 6.39
N TYR A 146 0.83 10.49 7.59
CA TYR A 146 1.79 9.67 8.30
C TYR A 146 1.21 9.21 9.63
N ASP A 147 1.64 8.06 10.10
CA ASP A 147 1.29 7.58 11.43
C ASP A 147 2.09 8.31 12.54
N SER A 148 1.81 7.99 13.80
CA SER A 148 2.48 8.60 14.95
C SER A 148 3.96 8.25 15.07
N GLN A 149 4.44 7.29 14.31
CA GLN A 149 5.84 6.85 14.30
C GLN A 149 6.59 7.35 13.06
N GLY A 150 5.90 8.09 12.19
CA GLY A 150 6.46 8.63 10.96
C GLY A 150 6.41 7.67 9.78
N GLY A 151 5.61 6.61 9.89
CA GLY A 151 5.31 5.72 8.76
C GLY A 151 4.32 6.35 7.80
N CYS A 152 4.65 6.40 6.51
CA CYS A 152 3.72 6.82 5.47
C CYS A 152 2.49 5.91 5.42
N LEU A 153 1.30 6.47 5.39
CA LEU A 153 0.06 5.74 5.10
C LEU A 153 -0.10 5.55 3.59
N CYS A 154 0.94 4.99 2.97
CA CYS A 154 1.03 4.79 1.53
C CYS A 154 1.80 3.52 1.20
N SER A 155 1.85 3.17 -0.08
CA SER A 155 2.76 2.11 -0.57
C SER A 155 4.20 2.52 -0.33
N SER A 156 4.97 1.67 0.32
CA SER A 156 6.37 1.90 0.69
C SER A 156 7.24 0.73 0.22
N ASN A 157 8.57 0.89 0.34
CA ASN A 157 9.57 -0.07 -0.13
C ASN A 157 9.45 -0.36 -1.63
N LEU A 158 9.25 0.69 -2.44
CA LEU A 158 9.14 0.59 -3.89
C LEU A 158 10.51 0.30 -4.54
N THR A 159 11.19 -0.74 -4.07
CA THR A 159 12.53 -1.14 -4.51
C THR A 159 12.51 -2.28 -5.52
N GLU A 160 11.35 -2.61 -6.06
CA GLU A 160 11.18 -3.67 -7.05
C GLU A 160 11.12 -3.09 -8.47
N PHE A 161 11.55 -3.90 -9.41
CA PHE A 161 11.39 -3.61 -10.82
C PHE A 161 10.01 -4.07 -11.31
N VAL A 162 9.37 -3.22 -12.10
CA VAL A 162 8.16 -3.57 -12.84
C VAL A 162 8.58 -4.17 -14.18
N GLN A 163 8.30 -5.46 -14.37
CA GLN A 163 8.69 -6.19 -15.58
C GLN A 163 7.91 -5.71 -16.82
N PRO A 164 8.40 -5.97 -18.04
CA PRO A 164 7.70 -5.65 -19.27
C PRO A 164 6.25 -6.17 -19.28
N GLY A 165 5.30 -5.26 -19.51
CA GLY A 165 3.87 -5.56 -19.50
C GLY A 165 3.24 -5.77 -18.11
N GLN A 166 4.02 -5.74 -17.05
CA GLN A 166 3.51 -5.86 -15.67
C GLN A 166 2.82 -4.57 -15.23
N THR A 167 1.79 -4.74 -14.40
CA THR A 167 1.11 -3.67 -13.69
C THR A 167 1.22 -3.91 -12.20
N ILE A 168 1.57 -2.88 -11.44
CA ILE A 168 1.56 -2.89 -9.98
C ILE A 168 0.52 -1.91 -9.46
N ALA A 169 -0.12 -2.24 -8.34
CA ALA A 169 -1.09 -1.39 -7.67
C ALA A 169 -0.44 -0.72 -6.46
N LEU A 170 -0.68 0.58 -6.31
CA LEU A 170 -0.16 1.44 -5.26
C LEU A 170 -1.30 2.20 -4.59
N GLN A 171 -1.05 2.70 -3.38
CA GLN A 171 -2.05 3.47 -2.64
C GLN A 171 -1.42 4.62 -1.86
N ALA A 172 -2.26 5.62 -1.55
CA ALA A 172 -1.94 6.70 -0.63
C ALA A 172 -3.19 7.10 0.15
N THR A 173 -3.03 7.45 1.43
CA THR A 173 -4.12 7.82 2.32
C THR A 173 -3.96 9.25 2.83
N PHE A 174 -5.06 9.98 2.83
CA PHE A 174 -5.17 11.37 3.24
C PHE A 174 -6.15 11.48 4.41
N THR A 175 -5.81 12.25 5.43
CA THR A 175 -6.67 12.49 6.59
C THR A 175 -7.06 13.96 6.69
N GLY A 176 -8.14 14.26 7.42
CA GLY A 176 -8.64 15.61 7.58
C GLY A 176 -9.46 16.15 6.40
N VAL A 177 -9.75 15.33 5.41
CA VAL A 177 -10.63 15.70 4.28
C VAL A 177 -12.06 15.75 4.79
N PRO A 178 -12.84 16.84 4.54
CA PRO A 178 -14.23 16.92 4.98
C PRO A 178 -15.05 15.70 4.55
N ALA A 179 -15.88 15.19 5.47
CA ALA A 179 -16.66 13.99 5.23
C ALA A 179 -17.73 14.14 4.13
N ASP A 180 -18.10 15.35 3.80
CA ASP A 180 -19.06 15.71 2.77
C ASP A 180 -18.42 16.05 1.41
N THR A 181 -17.08 16.01 1.30
CA THR A 181 -16.36 16.18 0.03
C THR A 181 -16.80 15.10 -0.96
N LYS A 182 -17.31 15.52 -2.11
CA LYS A 182 -17.84 14.63 -3.16
C LYS A 182 -16.87 14.43 -4.30
N THR A 183 -16.10 15.47 -4.62
CA THR A 183 -15.15 15.44 -5.73
C THR A 183 -13.83 16.02 -5.30
N VAL A 184 -12.75 15.48 -5.87
CA VAL A 184 -11.38 15.93 -5.64
C VAL A 184 -10.59 15.92 -6.95
N SER A 185 -9.48 16.64 -6.97
CA SER A 185 -8.44 16.40 -7.96
C SER A 185 -7.26 15.69 -7.31
N VAL A 186 -6.74 14.67 -7.97
CA VAL A 186 -5.60 13.88 -7.48
C VAL A 186 -4.41 14.14 -8.38
N THR A 187 -3.31 14.63 -7.82
CA THR A 187 -2.05 14.75 -8.55
C THR A 187 -1.14 13.61 -8.13
N ILE A 188 -0.64 12.86 -9.09
CA ILE A 188 0.27 11.74 -8.91
C ILE A 188 1.59 12.11 -9.60
N PRO A 189 2.74 12.09 -8.89
CA PRO A 189 4.03 12.30 -9.54
C PRO A 189 4.20 11.38 -10.75
N ASN A 190 4.74 11.90 -11.83
CA ASN A 190 4.86 11.22 -13.13
C ASN A 190 3.53 10.79 -13.79
N GLY A 191 2.39 10.87 -13.10
CA GLY A 191 1.06 10.55 -13.64
C GLY A 191 0.24 11.78 -14.02
N GLY A 192 0.63 12.97 -13.55
CA GLY A 192 -0.14 14.20 -13.77
C GLY A 192 -1.34 14.35 -12.84
N THR A 193 -2.30 15.17 -13.24
CA THR A 193 -3.47 15.52 -12.42
C THR A 193 -4.74 14.92 -13.01
N PHE A 194 -5.45 14.16 -12.21
CA PHE A 194 -6.78 13.59 -12.45
C PHE A 194 -7.81 14.52 -11.81
N SER A 195 -8.63 15.19 -12.61
CA SER A 195 -9.52 16.25 -12.15
C SER A 195 -10.97 15.79 -11.99
N ASN A 196 -11.69 16.41 -11.03
CA ASN A 196 -13.12 16.14 -10.81
C ASN A 196 -13.45 14.67 -10.54
N VAL A 197 -12.57 13.97 -9.83
CA VAL A 197 -12.75 12.56 -9.47
C VAL A 197 -13.76 12.46 -8.34
N GLU A 198 -14.76 11.59 -8.49
CA GLU A 198 -15.76 11.32 -7.46
C GLU A 198 -15.14 10.53 -6.29
N VAL A 199 -15.46 10.94 -5.06
CA VAL A 199 -15.10 10.21 -3.84
C VAL A 199 -16.22 9.24 -3.51
N SER A 200 -15.98 7.94 -3.70
CA SER A 200 -16.92 6.88 -3.31
C SER A 200 -17.00 6.76 -1.80
N ARG A 201 -18.21 6.78 -1.21
CA ARG A 201 -18.44 6.71 0.24
C ARG A 201 -19.49 5.67 0.59
#